data_148e97ca9298bd35709fbed6323f6810
#
_entry.id   148e97ca9298bd35709fbed6323f6810
#
_cell.length_a   1.000
_cell.length_b   1.000
_cell.length_c   1.000
_cell.angle_alpha   90.00
_cell.angle_beta   90.00
_cell.angle_gamma   90.00
#
_symmetry.space_group_name_H-M   'P 1'
#
loop_
_entity.id
_entity.type
_entity.pdbx_description
1 polymer ?
#
loop_
_entity_poly.entity_id
_entity_poly.type
_entity_poly.pdbx_seq_one_letter_code
_entity_poly.pdbx_strand_id
1 'polypeptide(L)'
;MSREVYHVIINNLTTKEVASQSFATSFFKREKVKEVKKIFIIINGILGSIITTWFGGWDTVLQTLVLFMVIDWLTGGILLPAVFKKSPKSENGALESRAGWKGLCRKSMMLFCVLIAVRLDMLMGTSYLRDAVCIGFIANETLSIVENAGLMGVPLPGSLKKAVDVFQRKSADMQQ
;
A
#
# COMPACT_ATOMS: atom_id res chain seq x y z
N MET A 1 5.71 -28.46 -66.44
CA MET A 1 5.29 -27.73 -65.22
C MET A 1 6.03 -26.38 -65.26
N SER A 2 5.29 -25.27 -65.39
CA SER A 2 5.90 -23.93 -65.59
C SER A 2 6.63 -23.44 -64.32
N ARG A 3 7.71 -22.69 -64.48
CA ARG A 3 8.47 -22.07 -63.36
C ARG A 3 7.56 -21.29 -62.40
N GLU A 4 6.50 -20.71 -62.88
CA GLU A 4 5.53 -19.96 -62.05
C GLU A 4 4.77 -20.85 -61.07
N VAL A 5 4.34 -22.04 -61.47
CA VAL A 5 3.63 -22.98 -60.61
C VAL A 5 4.56 -23.45 -59.45
N TYR A 6 5.82 -23.66 -59.75
CA TYR A 6 6.81 -24.07 -58.74
C TYR A 6 7.06 -22.94 -57.69
N HIS A 7 7.14 -21.68 -58.13
CA HIS A 7 7.29 -20.54 -57.24
C HIS A 7 6.07 -20.31 -56.33
N VAL A 8 4.84 -20.51 -56.85
CA VAL A 8 3.61 -20.37 -56.05
C VAL A 8 3.50 -21.49 -55.00
N ILE A 9 3.91 -22.69 -55.33
CA ILE A 9 3.89 -23.81 -54.37
C ILE A 9 4.91 -23.59 -53.25
N ILE A 10 6.13 -23.16 -53.57
CA ILE A 10 7.16 -22.90 -52.57
C ILE A 10 6.75 -21.75 -51.67
N ASN A 11 6.25 -20.63 -52.19
CA ASN A 11 5.75 -19.51 -51.38
C ASN A 11 4.58 -19.90 -50.47
N ASN A 12 3.67 -20.77 -50.93
CA ASN A 12 2.58 -21.27 -50.08
C ASN A 12 3.06 -22.19 -48.94
N LEU A 13 4.09 -22.98 -49.18
CA LEU A 13 4.69 -23.87 -48.17
C LEU A 13 5.46 -23.06 -47.14
N THR A 14 6.27 -22.10 -47.54
CA THR A 14 7.03 -21.24 -46.65
C THR A 14 6.13 -20.33 -45.80
N THR A 15 5.04 -19.76 -46.37
CA THR A 15 4.05 -18.98 -45.59
C THR A 15 3.28 -19.85 -44.59
N LYS A 16 2.94 -21.09 -44.88
CA LYS A 16 2.31 -22.00 -43.92
C LYS A 16 3.27 -22.39 -42.78
N GLU A 17 4.52 -22.64 -43.10
CA GLU A 17 5.55 -22.97 -42.11
C GLU A 17 5.82 -21.77 -41.15
N VAL A 18 5.97 -20.57 -41.67
CA VAL A 18 6.15 -19.34 -40.88
C VAL A 18 4.92 -19.07 -40.00
N ALA A 19 3.71 -19.25 -40.53
CA ALA A 19 2.48 -19.08 -39.75
C ALA A 19 2.37 -20.12 -38.63
N SER A 20 2.74 -21.39 -38.89
CA SER A 20 2.77 -22.45 -37.88
C SER A 20 3.77 -22.18 -36.78
N GLN A 21 4.98 -21.72 -37.11
CA GLN A 21 6.02 -21.36 -36.13
C GLN A 21 5.60 -20.13 -35.31
N SER A 22 5.00 -19.12 -35.92
CA SER A 22 4.47 -17.94 -35.24
C SER A 22 3.35 -18.31 -34.25
N PHE A 23 2.45 -19.20 -34.65
CA PHE A 23 1.39 -19.69 -33.78
C PHE A 23 1.95 -20.50 -32.60
N ALA A 24 2.88 -21.41 -32.84
CA ALA A 24 3.52 -22.20 -31.79
C ALA A 24 4.26 -21.31 -30.79
N THR A 25 5.05 -20.34 -31.27
CA THR A 25 5.75 -19.39 -30.38
C THR A 25 4.79 -18.54 -29.55
N SER A 26 3.71 -18.07 -30.13
CA SER A 26 2.68 -17.31 -29.42
C SER A 26 1.94 -18.16 -28.38
N PHE A 27 1.68 -19.41 -28.67
CA PHE A 27 1.07 -20.38 -27.76
C PHE A 27 2.00 -20.67 -26.55
N PHE A 28 3.25 -21.00 -26.80
CA PHE A 28 4.25 -21.23 -25.74
C PHE A 28 4.47 -20.00 -24.88
N LYS A 29 4.46 -18.80 -25.47
CA LYS A 29 4.58 -17.53 -24.72
C LYS A 29 3.37 -17.31 -23.80
N ARG A 30 2.15 -17.62 -24.25
CA ARG A 30 0.94 -17.53 -23.42
C ARG A 30 0.95 -18.50 -22.27
N GLU A 31 1.38 -19.74 -22.47
CA GLU A 31 1.48 -20.76 -21.42
C GLU A 31 2.52 -20.35 -20.37
N LYS A 32 3.71 -19.89 -20.77
CA LYS A 32 4.72 -19.37 -19.82
C LYS A 32 4.18 -18.19 -18.99
N VAL A 33 3.45 -17.27 -19.59
CA VAL A 33 2.84 -16.14 -18.88
C VAL A 33 1.80 -16.62 -17.86
N LYS A 34 1.01 -17.64 -18.17
CA LYS A 34 0.05 -18.23 -17.24
C LYS A 34 0.75 -18.87 -16.04
N GLU A 35 1.81 -19.64 -16.28
CA GLU A 35 2.58 -20.28 -15.22
C GLU A 35 3.25 -19.24 -14.29
N VAL A 36 3.86 -18.21 -14.85
CA VAL A 36 4.43 -17.11 -14.05
C VAL A 36 3.36 -16.41 -13.19
N LYS A 37 2.17 -16.17 -13.75
CA LYS A 37 1.06 -15.59 -12.98
C LYS A 37 0.58 -16.51 -11.85
N LYS A 38 0.48 -17.82 -12.08
CA LYS A 38 0.12 -18.78 -11.03
C LYS A 38 1.14 -18.77 -9.89
N ILE A 39 2.44 -18.85 -10.23
CA ILE A 39 3.52 -18.81 -9.24
C ILE A 39 3.47 -17.50 -8.44
N PHE A 40 3.25 -16.37 -9.11
CA PHE A 40 3.12 -15.07 -8.46
C PHE A 40 1.93 -15.03 -7.48
N ILE A 41 0.77 -15.56 -7.86
CA ILE A 41 -0.42 -15.64 -6.98
C ILE A 41 -0.14 -16.52 -5.75
N ILE A 42 0.50 -17.69 -5.97
CA ILE A 42 0.83 -18.62 -4.88
C ILE A 42 1.81 -17.97 -3.88
N ILE A 43 2.87 -17.33 -4.37
CA ILE A 43 3.84 -16.64 -3.51
C ILE A 43 3.16 -15.53 -2.69
N ASN A 44 2.33 -14.69 -3.33
CA ASN A 44 1.60 -13.64 -2.62
C ASN A 44 0.61 -14.22 -1.60
N GLY A 45 -0.04 -15.33 -1.89
CA GLY A 45 -0.93 -16.02 -0.95
C GLY A 45 -0.18 -16.55 0.29
N ILE A 46 0.98 -17.17 0.10
CA ILE A 46 1.81 -17.67 1.19
C ILE A 46 2.33 -16.50 2.05
N LEU A 47 2.87 -15.45 1.42
CA LEU A 47 3.35 -14.26 2.13
C LEU A 47 2.23 -13.58 2.92
N GLY A 48 1.06 -13.41 2.31
CA GLY A 48 -0.12 -12.85 2.97
C GLY A 48 -0.56 -13.68 4.18
N SER A 49 -0.57 -15.02 4.07
CA SER A 49 -0.91 -15.92 5.17
C SER A 49 0.07 -15.79 6.34
N ILE A 50 1.38 -15.76 6.06
CA ILE A 50 2.42 -15.60 7.10
C ILE A 50 2.23 -14.25 7.82
N ILE A 51 2.10 -13.16 7.07
CA ILE A 51 1.90 -11.82 7.64
C ILE A 51 0.64 -11.79 8.51
N THR A 52 -0.48 -12.32 8.00
CA THR A 52 -1.75 -12.38 8.74
C THR A 52 -1.60 -13.12 10.06
N THR A 53 -0.91 -14.27 10.07
CA THR A 53 -0.66 -15.06 11.28
C THR A 53 0.19 -14.29 12.30
N TRP A 54 1.19 -13.53 11.84
CA TRP A 54 2.07 -12.76 12.73
C TRP A 54 1.35 -11.60 13.42
N PHE A 55 0.37 -10.99 12.75
CA PHE A 55 -0.43 -9.88 13.30
C PHE A 55 -1.68 -10.33 14.08
N GLY A 56 -1.83 -11.64 14.35
CA GLY A 56 -2.95 -12.17 15.10
C GLY A 56 -4.27 -12.23 14.33
N GLY A 57 -4.21 -12.19 13.00
CA GLY A 57 -5.35 -12.23 12.10
C GLY A 57 -5.53 -10.94 11.31
N TRP A 58 -6.24 -11.05 10.18
CA TRP A 58 -6.60 -9.91 9.32
C TRP A 58 -8.04 -9.48 9.61
N ASP A 59 -8.26 -8.91 10.79
CA ASP A 59 -9.57 -8.46 11.27
C ASP A 59 -9.86 -6.98 10.94
N THR A 60 -11.05 -6.52 11.31
CA THR A 60 -11.52 -5.16 11.03
C THR A 60 -10.63 -4.10 11.70
N VAL A 61 -10.09 -4.37 12.88
CA VAL A 61 -9.25 -3.41 13.62
C VAL A 61 -7.94 -3.19 12.89
N LEU A 62 -7.25 -4.26 12.51
CA LEU A 62 -6.01 -4.18 11.75
C LEU A 62 -6.24 -3.57 10.35
N GLN A 63 -7.32 -3.97 9.66
CA GLN A 63 -7.69 -3.40 8.36
C GLN A 63 -7.90 -1.89 8.45
N THR A 64 -8.63 -1.43 9.48
CA THR A 64 -8.89 0.01 9.70
C THR A 64 -7.59 0.76 9.95
N LEU A 65 -6.70 0.21 10.79
CA LEU A 65 -5.39 0.81 11.04
C LEU A 65 -4.59 0.99 9.74
N VAL A 66 -4.43 -0.09 8.97
CA VAL A 66 -3.66 -0.06 7.71
C VAL A 66 -4.30 0.91 6.72
N LEU A 67 -5.63 0.90 6.59
CA LEU A 67 -6.35 1.82 5.71
C LEU A 67 -6.10 3.29 6.10
N PHE A 68 -6.19 3.63 7.39
CA PHE A 68 -5.97 5.00 7.87
C PHE A 68 -4.52 5.43 7.71
N MET A 69 -3.56 4.53 7.94
CA MET A 69 -2.14 4.78 7.65
C MET A 69 -1.90 5.12 6.18
N VAL A 70 -2.54 4.40 5.26
CA VAL A 70 -2.46 4.67 3.81
C VAL A 70 -3.10 6.02 3.48
N ILE A 71 -4.29 6.31 4.00
CA ILE A 71 -4.99 7.58 3.76
C ILE A 71 -4.16 8.76 4.30
N ASP A 72 -3.62 8.68 5.53
CA ASP A 72 -2.76 9.74 6.07
C ASP A 72 -1.51 9.94 5.22
N TRP A 73 -0.86 8.84 4.79
CA TRP A 73 0.33 8.94 3.96
C TRP A 73 0.03 9.54 2.58
N LEU A 74 -1.08 9.17 1.95
CA LEU A 74 -1.51 9.75 0.68
C LEU A 74 -1.88 11.24 0.83
N THR A 75 -2.65 11.59 1.85
CA THR A 75 -3.11 12.97 2.06
C THR A 75 -1.97 13.88 2.51
N GLY A 76 -1.25 13.51 3.55
CA GLY A 76 -0.19 14.32 4.15
C GLY A 76 1.16 14.21 3.46
N GLY A 77 1.48 13.04 2.87
CA GLY A 77 2.75 12.78 2.21
C GLY A 77 2.79 13.13 0.72
N ILE A 78 1.66 13.05 0.02
CA ILE A 78 1.59 13.26 -1.43
C ILE A 78 0.68 14.43 -1.78
N LEU A 79 -0.62 14.39 -1.42
CA LEU A 79 -1.58 15.39 -1.86
C LEU A 79 -1.26 16.80 -1.35
N LEU A 80 -1.02 16.94 -0.06
CA LEU A 80 -0.71 18.23 0.56
C LEU A 80 0.52 18.88 -0.06
N PRO A 81 1.68 18.24 -0.15
CA PRO A 81 2.86 18.86 -0.74
C PRO A 81 2.77 19.02 -2.26
N ALA A 82 2.19 18.06 -2.98
CA ALA A 82 2.15 18.09 -4.44
C ALA A 82 1.14 19.10 -5.00
N VAL A 83 -0.05 19.16 -4.40
CA VAL A 83 -1.17 19.97 -4.91
C VAL A 83 -1.30 21.29 -4.17
N PHE A 84 -1.28 21.24 -2.83
CA PHE A 84 -1.57 22.41 -1.99
C PHE A 84 -0.31 23.18 -1.57
N LYS A 85 0.89 22.61 -1.72
CA LYS A 85 2.18 23.19 -1.28
C LYS A 85 2.16 23.63 0.19
N LYS A 86 1.46 22.88 1.04
CA LYS A 86 1.20 23.18 2.45
C LYS A 86 1.62 22.04 3.39
N SER A 87 2.68 21.31 3.07
CA SER A 87 3.12 20.20 3.92
C SER A 87 3.72 20.73 5.23
N PRO A 88 3.16 20.40 6.39
CA PRO A 88 3.76 20.74 7.68
C PRO A 88 5.02 19.89 7.97
N LYS A 89 5.30 18.89 7.13
CA LYS A 89 6.42 17.94 7.28
C LYS A 89 7.65 18.31 6.45
N SER A 90 7.59 19.40 5.65
CA SER A 90 8.72 19.92 4.87
C SER A 90 8.91 21.42 5.12
N GLU A 91 10.16 21.89 5.17
CA GLU A 91 10.49 23.30 5.43
C GLU A 91 9.92 24.26 4.39
N ASN A 92 9.80 23.82 3.14
CA ASN A 92 9.33 24.62 2.02
C ASN A 92 7.88 24.30 1.60
N GLY A 93 7.14 23.48 2.34
CA GLY A 93 5.78 23.04 1.98
C GLY A 93 5.70 22.17 0.72
N ALA A 94 6.83 21.86 0.06
CA ALA A 94 6.91 21.11 -1.18
C ALA A 94 7.04 19.59 -0.95
N LEU A 95 6.87 18.82 -2.02
CA LEU A 95 7.07 17.38 -2.01
C LEU A 95 8.57 17.04 -1.85
N GLU A 96 8.94 16.58 -0.68
CA GLU A 96 10.30 16.12 -0.37
C GLU A 96 10.31 14.61 -0.14
N SER A 97 11.12 13.88 -0.91
CA SER A 97 11.29 12.42 -0.78
C SER A 97 11.71 12.02 0.64
N ARG A 98 12.54 12.86 1.30
CA ARG A 98 13.00 12.64 2.67
C ARG A 98 11.86 12.71 3.69
N ALA A 99 10.93 13.65 3.55
CA ALA A 99 9.76 13.77 4.41
C ALA A 99 8.80 12.58 4.24
N GLY A 100 8.56 12.16 3.00
CA GLY A 100 7.77 10.97 2.67
C GLY A 100 8.36 9.69 3.26
N TRP A 101 9.70 9.53 3.18
CA TRP A 101 10.41 8.39 3.74
C TRP A 101 10.33 8.35 5.28
N LYS A 102 10.51 9.49 5.96
CA LYS A 102 10.31 9.58 7.42
C LYS A 102 8.91 9.15 7.84
N GLY A 103 7.88 9.57 7.08
CA GLY A 103 6.50 9.14 7.31
C GLY A 103 6.33 7.62 7.21
N LEU A 104 6.92 7.00 6.18
CA LEU A 104 6.86 5.55 5.97
C LEU A 104 7.58 4.79 7.10
N CYS A 105 8.76 5.23 7.52
CA CYS A 105 9.48 4.64 8.65
C CYS A 105 8.67 4.70 9.95
N ARG A 106 7.99 5.83 10.22
CA ARG A 106 7.11 5.96 11.40
C ARG A 106 5.97 4.95 11.36
N LYS A 107 5.32 4.79 10.21
CA LYS A 107 4.24 3.82 10.02
C LYS A 107 4.71 2.37 10.16
N SER A 108 5.91 2.06 9.69
CA SER A 108 6.53 0.75 9.92
C SER A 108 6.76 0.49 11.40
N MET A 109 7.21 1.50 12.17
CA MET A 109 7.35 1.38 13.63
C MET A 109 6.01 1.14 14.33
N MET A 110 4.93 1.77 13.88
CA MET A 110 3.58 1.50 14.43
C MET A 110 3.19 0.04 14.23
N LEU A 111 3.42 -0.53 13.04
CA LEU A 111 3.18 -1.95 12.79
C LEU A 111 4.06 -2.86 13.65
N PHE A 112 5.33 -2.50 13.89
CA PHE A 112 6.17 -3.25 14.83
C PHE A 112 5.63 -3.21 16.26
N CYS A 113 5.08 -2.07 16.72
CA CYS A 113 4.43 -2.00 18.03
C CYS A 113 3.20 -2.92 18.10
N VAL A 114 2.39 -2.99 17.04
CA VAL A 114 1.26 -3.94 16.95
C VAL A 114 1.76 -5.38 17.03
N LEU A 115 2.84 -5.71 16.29
CA LEU A 115 3.44 -7.04 16.33
C LEU A 115 3.95 -7.41 17.75
N ILE A 116 4.59 -6.47 18.44
CA ILE A 116 5.01 -6.66 19.83
C ILE A 116 3.80 -6.92 20.72
N ALA A 117 2.72 -6.15 20.59
CA ALA A 117 1.51 -6.32 21.36
C ALA A 117 0.86 -7.69 21.14
N VAL A 118 0.82 -8.20 19.90
CA VAL A 118 0.39 -9.56 19.58
C VAL A 118 1.23 -10.60 20.34
N ARG A 119 2.56 -10.44 20.35
CA ARG A 119 3.44 -11.39 21.05
C ARG A 119 3.27 -11.33 22.56
N LEU A 120 3.03 -10.16 23.12
CA LEU A 120 2.73 -9.99 24.55
C LEU A 120 1.38 -10.64 24.90
N ASP A 121 0.34 -10.43 24.10
CA ASP A 121 -0.96 -11.10 24.28
C ASP A 121 -0.79 -12.63 24.30
N MET A 122 -0.02 -13.18 23.36
CA MET A 122 0.26 -14.63 23.34
C MET A 122 0.99 -15.12 24.58
N LEU A 123 1.96 -14.36 25.09
CA LEU A 123 2.72 -14.71 26.30
C LEU A 123 1.89 -14.61 27.57
N MET A 124 0.99 -13.62 27.65
CA MET A 124 0.16 -13.37 28.82
C MET A 124 -1.18 -14.13 28.81
N GLY A 125 -1.50 -14.82 27.70
CA GLY A 125 -2.79 -15.47 27.51
C GLY A 125 -3.95 -14.48 27.41
N THR A 126 -3.68 -13.27 26.91
CA THR A 126 -4.66 -12.18 26.72
C THR A 126 -4.95 -11.96 25.23
N SER A 127 -5.92 -11.11 24.90
CA SER A 127 -6.29 -10.77 23.53
C SER A 127 -6.62 -9.30 23.32
N TYR A 128 -6.43 -8.46 24.34
CA TYR A 128 -6.86 -7.06 24.32
C TYR A 128 -5.72 -6.06 24.05
N LEU A 129 -4.48 -6.42 24.32
CA LEU A 129 -3.35 -5.50 24.22
C LEU A 129 -3.10 -5.05 22.77
N ARG A 130 -3.15 -5.99 21.83
CA ARG A 130 -3.07 -5.72 20.40
C ARG A 130 -4.16 -4.74 19.96
N ASP A 131 -5.40 -4.98 20.35
CA ASP A 131 -6.53 -4.16 19.96
C ASP A 131 -6.44 -2.76 20.57
N ALA A 132 -6.00 -2.64 21.81
CA ALA A 132 -5.76 -1.36 22.47
C ALA A 132 -4.68 -0.54 21.74
N VAL A 133 -3.58 -1.16 21.34
CA VAL A 133 -2.50 -0.53 20.58
C VAL A 133 -3.00 -0.09 19.20
N CYS A 134 -3.73 -0.95 18.50
CA CYS A 134 -4.32 -0.61 17.20
C CYS A 134 -5.30 0.58 17.32
N ILE A 135 -6.21 0.57 18.30
CA ILE A 135 -7.17 1.66 18.53
C ILE A 135 -6.45 2.98 18.83
N GLY A 136 -5.39 2.93 19.64
CA GLY A 136 -4.56 4.11 19.92
C GLY A 136 -3.93 4.69 18.65
N PHE A 137 -3.40 3.84 17.78
CA PHE A 137 -2.85 4.29 16.49
C PHE A 137 -3.93 4.74 15.50
N ILE A 138 -5.09 4.08 15.44
CA ILE A 138 -6.25 4.52 14.64
C ILE A 138 -6.66 5.93 15.05
N ALA A 139 -6.74 6.21 16.34
CA ALA A 139 -7.07 7.55 16.83
C ALA A 139 -6.03 8.59 16.37
N ASN A 140 -4.73 8.26 16.46
CA ASN A 140 -3.65 9.13 16.00
C ASN A 140 -3.71 9.37 14.47
N GLU A 141 -3.92 8.33 13.67
CA GLU A 141 -4.05 8.46 12.21
C GLU A 141 -5.30 9.27 11.83
N THR A 142 -6.42 9.08 12.57
CA THR A 142 -7.65 9.86 12.37
C THR A 142 -7.38 11.35 12.54
N LEU A 143 -6.66 11.75 13.60
CA LEU A 143 -6.29 13.14 13.84
C LEU A 143 -5.43 13.70 12.70
N SER A 144 -4.42 12.96 12.28
CA SER A 144 -3.57 13.36 11.16
C SER A 144 -4.37 13.55 9.86
N ILE A 145 -5.32 12.66 9.56
CA ILE A 145 -6.19 12.76 8.39
C ILE A 145 -7.09 14.01 8.48
N VAL A 146 -7.67 14.28 9.65
CA VAL A 146 -8.50 15.46 9.88
C VAL A 146 -7.70 16.75 9.75
N GLU A 147 -6.48 16.78 10.28
CA GLU A 147 -5.54 17.89 10.12
C GLU A 147 -5.19 18.14 8.64
N ASN A 148 -4.84 17.07 7.92
CA ASN A 148 -4.57 17.14 6.48
C ASN A 148 -5.79 17.69 5.70
N ALA A 149 -7.00 17.24 6.04
CA ALA A 149 -8.23 17.74 5.42
C ALA A 149 -8.45 19.24 5.71
N GLY A 150 -8.19 19.68 6.92
CA GLY A 150 -8.23 21.10 7.29
C GLY A 150 -7.24 21.96 6.51
N LEU A 151 -6.01 21.48 6.33
CA LEU A 151 -5.00 22.15 5.52
C LEU A 151 -5.35 22.22 4.04
N MET A 152 -6.12 21.25 3.54
CA MET A 152 -6.68 21.24 2.18
C MET A 152 -7.85 22.20 2.01
N GLY A 153 -8.38 22.78 3.10
CA GLY A 153 -9.52 23.68 3.06
C GLY A 153 -10.90 23.01 3.17
N VAL A 154 -10.94 21.73 3.56
CA VAL A 154 -12.20 21.04 3.82
C VAL A 154 -12.88 21.69 5.03
N PRO A 155 -14.18 22.06 4.96
CA PRO A 155 -14.89 22.66 6.08
C PRO A 155 -15.09 21.62 7.20
N LEU A 156 -14.29 21.74 8.26
CA LEU A 156 -14.37 20.86 9.42
C LEU A 156 -15.40 21.37 10.43
N PRO A 157 -16.24 20.50 11.01
CA PRO A 157 -17.09 20.85 12.14
C PRO A 157 -16.26 21.40 13.32
N GLY A 158 -16.82 22.40 14.04
CA GLY A 158 -16.12 23.08 15.13
C GLY A 158 -15.66 22.16 16.27
N SER A 159 -16.38 21.07 16.52
CA SER A 159 -15.99 20.01 17.46
C SER A 159 -14.71 19.29 17.06
N LEU A 160 -14.54 18.97 15.76
CA LEU A 160 -13.33 18.34 15.24
C LEU A 160 -12.13 19.28 15.31
N LYS A 161 -12.29 20.57 14.98
CA LYS A 161 -11.23 21.57 15.14
C LYS A 161 -10.73 21.64 16.58
N LYS A 162 -11.63 21.73 17.54
CA LYS A 162 -11.28 21.75 18.96
C LYS A 162 -10.54 20.49 19.41
N ALA A 163 -10.95 19.31 18.93
CA ALA A 163 -10.25 18.05 19.24
C ALA A 163 -8.81 18.06 18.70
N VAL A 164 -8.58 18.48 17.48
CA VAL A 164 -7.24 18.61 16.87
C VAL A 164 -6.39 19.60 17.65
N ASP A 165 -6.92 20.79 17.99
CA ASP A 165 -6.20 21.82 18.75
C ASP A 165 -5.76 21.31 20.14
N VAL A 166 -6.63 20.56 20.84
CA VAL A 166 -6.29 19.97 22.15
C VAL A 166 -5.18 18.94 22.02
N PHE A 167 -5.22 18.09 21.01
CA PHE A 167 -4.19 17.08 20.79
C PHE A 167 -2.84 17.70 20.41
N GLN A 168 -2.83 18.71 19.55
CA GLN A 168 -1.61 19.42 19.16
C GLN A 168 -0.92 20.08 20.37
N ARG A 169 -1.68 20.77 21.23
CA ARG A 169 -1.15 21.36 22.47
C ARG A 169 -0.54 20.31 23.39
N LYS A 170 -1.28 19.21 23.62
CA LYS A 170 -0.81 18.13 24.48
C LYS A 170 0.45 17.42 23.94
N SER A 171 0.59 17.31 22.63
CA SER A 171 1.79 16.76 21.99
C SER A 171 2.99 17.72 22.09
N ALA A 172 2.77 19.03 22.01
CA ALA A 172 3.81 20.03 22.21
C ALA A 172 4.33 20.06 23.65
N ASP A 173 3.42 19.94 24.63
CA ASP A 173 3.78 19.90 26.06
C ASP A 173 4.58 18.66 26.46
N MET A 174 4.40 17.53 25.75
CA MET A 174 5.17 16.30 26.01
C MET A 174 6.56 16.28 25.37
N GLN A 175 6.91 17.26 24.55
CA GLN A 175 8.22 17.36 23.89
C GLN A 175 9.17 18.38 24.57
N GLN A 176 8.72 19.05 25.62
CA GLN A 176 9.53 19.91 26.51
C GLN A 176 9.94 19.15 27.75
#